data_6d47ab2cc31f727c8ab070242d6a5e04
#
_entry.id   6d47ab2cc31f727c8ab070242d6a5e04
#
_cell.length_a   1.000
_cell.length_b   1.000
_cell.length_c   1.000
_cell.angle_alpha   90.00
_cell.angle_beta   90.00
_cell.angle_gamma   90.00
#
_symmetry.space_group_name_H-M   'P 1'
#
loop_
_entity.id
_entity.type
_entity.pdbx_description
1 polymer ?
#
loop_
_entity_poly.entity_id
_entity_poly.type
_entity_poly.pdbx_seq_one_letter_code
_entity_poly.pdbx_strand_id
1 'polypeptide(L)'
;MWVDFFRPKTPPAVKSQIRPWVLRHDIALCEPVVCELLRSAAARERSVIQRHFATIPVLATPSTVWTEATTLGQRCYDAGVMIGALDLLIATVCVHYGARLVTFDEHFARIAKLSRLDASILPRAR
;
A
#
# COMPACT_ATOMS: atom_id res chain seq x y z
N MET A 1 -2.33 -4.15 4.59
CA MET A 1 -3.65 -3.82 5.18
C MET A 1 -4.83 -4.36 4.37
N TRP A 2 -4.91 -4.08 3.08
CA TRP A 2 -5.98 -4.63 2.24
C TRP A 2 -5.99 -6.15 2.16
N VAL A 3 -4.81 -6.79 2.08
CA VAL A 3 -4.69 -8.25 2.09
C VAL A 3 -5.33 -8.83 3.35
N ASP A 4 -5.04 -8.23 4.51
CA ASP A 4 -5.62 -8.66 5.78
C ASP A 4 -7.13 -8.45 5.83
N PHE A 5 -7.62 -7.34 5.26
CA PHE A 5 -9.05 -7.03 5.23
C PHE A 5 -9.85 -8.12 4.49
N PHE A 6 -9.32 -8.62 3.37
CA PHE A 6 -10.02 -9.61 2.55
C PHE A 6 -9.73 -11.07 2.92
N ARG A 7 -8.67 -11.33 3.69
CA ARG A 7 -8.36 -12.72 4.09
C ARG A 7 -9.36 -13.25 5.13
N PRO A 8 -9.97 -14.43 4.87
CA PRO A 8 -10.88 -15.05 5.84
C PRO A 8 -10.20 -15.40 7.17
N LYS A 9 -8.93 -15.77 7.13
CA LYS A 9 -8.15 -16.21 8.30
C LYS A 9 -7.59 -15.06 9.15
N THR A 10 -7.74 -13.82 8.72
CA THR A 10 -7.24 -12.68 9.51
C THR A 10 -7.98 -12.59 10.84
N PRO A 11 -7.26 -12.47 11.98
CA PRO A 11 -7.91 -12.37 13.28
C PRO A 11 -8.92 -11.21 13.35
N PRO A 12 -10.06 -11.39 14.03
CA PRO A 12 -11.07 -10.33 14.15
C PRO A 12 -10.54 -9.03 14.74
N ALA A 13 -9.59 -9.09 15.67
CA ALA A 13 -8.96 -7.90 16.25
C ALA A 13 -8.22 -7.06 15.20
N VAL A 14 -7.53 -7.72 14.27
CA VAL A 14 -6.84 -7.04 13.16
C VAL A 14 -7.85 -6.42 12.21
N LYS A 15 -8.92 -7.14 11.86
CA LYS A 15 -9.98 -6.59 11.01
C LYS A 15 -10.67 -5.37 11.62
N SER A 16 -10.92 -5.41 12.94
CA SER A 16 -11.48 -4.27 13.67
C SER A 16 -10.54 -3.07 13.64
N GLN A 17 -9.24 -3.30 13.68
CA GLN A 17 -8.22 -2.26 13.58
C GLN A 17 -8.19 -1.61 12.19
N ILE A 18 -8.42 -2.37 11.15
CA ILE A 18 -8.42 -1.91 9.76
C ILE A 18 -9.69 -1.14 9.40
N ARG A 19 -10.84 -1.59 9.91
CA ARG A 19 -12.15 -1.09 9.51
C ARG A 19 -12.29 0.44 9.53
N PRO A 20 -11.86 1.19 10.56
CA PRO A 20 -11.97 2.65 10.55
C PRO A 20 -11.26 3.31 9.38
N TRP A 21 -10.16 2.72 8.92
CA TRP A 21 -9.38 3.25 7.81
C TRP A 21 -10.06 3.02 6.46
N VAL A 22 -10.59 1.83 6.22
CA VAL A 22 -11.23 1.48 4.94
C VAL A 22 -12.60 2.12 4.76
N LEU A 23 -13.21 2.62 5.83
CA LEU A 23 -14.50 3.31 5.79
C LEU A 23 -14.37 4.83 5.70
N ARG A 24 -13.16 5.37 5.65
CA ARG A 24 -12.95 6.82 5.51
C ARG A 24 -13.38 7.28 4.11
N HIS A 25 -13.80 8.54 4.02
CA HIS A 25 -14.20 9.15 2.76
C HIS A 25 -13.02 9.59 1.89
N ASP A 26 -11.84 9.76 2.51
CA ASP A 26 -10.63 10.30 1.88
C ASP A 26 -9.60 9.22 1.54
N ILE A 27 -10.05 7.97 1.40
CA ILE A 27 -9.16 6.88 0.99
C ILE A 27 -9.02 6.82 -0.53
N ALA A 28 -7.88 6.33 -0.97
CA ALA A 28 -7.60 6.06 -2.36
C ALA A 28 -6.79 4.76 -2.49
N LEU A 29 -6.82 4.19 -3.68
CA LEU A 29 -5.96 3.06 -4.06
C LEU A 29 -4.89 3.56 -5.01
N CYS A 30 -3.86 2.74 -5.21
CA CYS A 30 -2.95 2.90 -6.33
C CYS A 30 -2.85 1.57 -7.09
N GLU A 31 -2.48 1.65 -8.34
CA GLU A 31 -2.43 0.46 -9.20
C GLU A 31 -1.50 -0.64 -8.66
N PRO A 32 -0.31 -0.33 -8.11
CA PRO A 32 0.53 -1.37 -7.50
C PRO A 32 -0.15 -2.15 -6.37
N VAL A 33 -0.95 -1.48 -5.53
CA VAL A 33 -1.72 -2.14 -4.45
C VAL A 33 -2.79 -3.05 -5.03
N VAL A 34 -3.52 -2.58 -6.03
CA VAL A 34 -4.55 -3.38 -6.72
C VAL A 34 -3.91 -4.62 -7.35
N CYS A 35 -2.79 -4.44 -8.02
CA CYS A 35 -2.03 -5.54 -8.62
C CYS A 35 -1.59 -6.56 -7.56
N GLU A 36 -1.00 -6.10 -6.47
CA GLU A 36 -0.52 -6.96 -5.40
C GLU A 36 -1.64 -7.82 -4.82
N LEU A 37 -2.78 -7.21 -4.59
CA LEU A 37 -3.93 -7.92 -4.00
C LEU A 37 -4.56 -8.91 -4.97
N LEU A 38 -4.83 -8.49 -6.20
CA LEU A 38 -5.55 -9.32 -7.17
C LEU A 38 -4.70 -10.47 -7.71
N ARG A 39 -3.37 -10.30 -7.81
CA ARG A 39 -2.49 -11.37 -8.31
C ARG A 39 -2.47 -12.59 -7.39
N SER A 40 -2.72 -12.41 -6.10
CA SER A 40 -2.70 -13.47 -5.09
C SER A 40 -4.07 -13.88 -4.58
N ALA A 41 -5.15 -13.24 -5.05
CA ALA A 41 -6.51 -13.55 -4.64
C ALA A 41 -7.01 -14.86 -5.29
N ALA A 42 -7.73 -15.66 -4.53
CA ALA A 42 -8.41 -16.83 -5.06
C ALA A 42 -9.46 -16.42 -6.11
N ALA A 43 -9.67 -17.25 -7.12
CA ALA A 43 -10.58 -16.93 -8.22
C ALA A 43 -11.96 -16.49 -7.74
N ARG A 44 -12.50 -17.16 -6.71
CA ARG A 44 -13.82 -16.84 -6.13
C ARG A 44 -13.88 -15.50 -5.41
N GLU A 45 -12.72 -14.96 -5.00
CA GLU A 45 -12.66 -13.71 -4.25
C GLU A 45 -12.43 -12.49 -5.15
N ARG A 46 -11.94 -12.68 -6.36
CA ARG A 46 -11.54 -11.59 -7.26
C ARG A 46 -12.70 -10.64 -7.59
N SER A 47 -13.88 -11.17 -7.87
CA SER A 47 -15.04 -10.35 -8.22
C SER A 47 -15.52 -9.52 -7.03
N VAL A 48 -15.44 -10.06 -5.81
CA VAL A 48 -15.80 -9.34 -4.58
C VAL A 48 -14.83 -8.18 -4.34
N ILE A 49 -13.55 -8.43 -4.47
CA ILE A 49 -12.50 -7.42 -4.32
C ILE A 49 -12.67 -6.31 -5.36
N GLN A 50 -12.87 -6.68 -6.62
CA GLN A 50 -13.05 -5.72 -7.71
C GLN A 50 -14.29 -4.83 -7.50
N ARG A 51 -15.40 -5.42 -7.04
CA ARG A 51 -16.61 -4.64 -6.74
C ARG A 51 -16.39 -3.67 -5.59
N HIS A 52 -15.65 -4.07 -4.57
CA HIS A 52 -15.31 -3.18 -3.46
C HIS A 52 -14.42 -2.04 -3.94
N PHE A 53 -13.41 -2.33 -4.73
CA PHE A 53 -12.46 -1.34 -5.26
C PHE A 53 -13.09 -0.40 -6.29
N ALA A 54 -14.16 -0.82 -6.97
CA ALA A 54 -14.85 0.04 -7.92
C ALA A 54 -15.46 1.30 -7.29
N THR A 55 -15.64 1.30 -5.97
CA THR A 55 -16.18 2.45 -5.23
C THR A 55 -15.10 3.37 -4.67
N ILE A 56 -13.82 3.03 -4.83
CA ILE A 56 -12.71 3.78 -4.25
C ILE A 56 -11.90 4.42 -5.38
N PRO A 57 -11.56 5.72 -5.28
CA PRO A 57 -10.70 6.36 -6.29
C PRO A 57 -9.34 5.69 -6.38
N VAL A 58 -8.84 5.55 -7.60
CA VAL A 58 -7.49 5.02 -7.88
C VAL A 58 -6.60 6.17 -8.31
N LEU A 59 -5.51 6.38 -7.58
CA LEU A 59 -4.47 7.32 -7.99
C LEU A 59 -3.79 6.77 -9.24
N ALA A 60 -3.86 7.51 -10.33
CA ALA A 60 -3.25 7.08 -11.59
C ALA A 60 -1.73 6.96 -11.44
N THR A 61 -1.14 5.91 -11.97
CA THR A 61 0.31 5.77 -11.99
C THR A 61 0.89 6.89 -12.86
N PRO A 62 1.74 7.77 -12.30
CA PRO A 62 2.27 8.88 -13.09
C PRO A 62 3.18 8.37 -14.20
N SER A 63 3.23 9.10 -15.33
CA SER A 63 4.10 8.76 -16.45
C SER A 63 5.60 8.79 -16.07
N THR A 64 5.94 9.51 -15.01
CA THR A 64 7.29 9.66 -14.47
C THR A 64 7.64 8.63 -13.40
N VAL A 65 6.75 7.65 -13.15
CA VAL A 65 6.90 6.70 -12.03
C VAL A 65 8.24 5.95 -12.05
N TRP A 66 8.70 5.55 -13.22
CA TRP A 66 9.94 4.78 -13.33
C TRP A 66 11.17 5.60 -12.98
N THR A 67 11.22 6.86 -13.41
CA THR A 67 12.30 7.78 -13.03
C THR A 67 12.27 8.07 -11.52
N GLU A 68 11.11 8.35 -10.96
CA GLU A 68 10.94 8.62 -9.54
C GLU A 68 11.27 7.39 -8.69
N ALA A 69 10.80 6.21 -9.11
CA ALA A 69 11.10 4.94 -8.42
C ALA A 69 12.59 4.60 -8.48
N THR A 70 13.24 4.85 -9.60
CA THR A 70 14.69 4.63 -9.73
C THR A 70 15.44 5.51 -8.74
N THR A 71 15.10 6.78 -8.63
CA THR A 71 15.75 7.70 -7.68
C THR A 71 15.53 7.26 -6.24
N LEU A 72 14.31 6.90 -5.88
CA LEU A 72 14.00 6.41 -4.52
C LEU A 72 14.71 5.08 -4.25
N GLY A 73 14.70 4.17 -5.22
CA GLY A 73 15.37 2.88 -5.11
C GLY A 73 16.87 3.01 -4.89
N GLN A 74 17.51 3.95 -5.58
CA GLN A 74 18.93 4.25 -5.39
C GLN A 74 19.22 4.76 -3.98
N ARG A 75 18.40 5.64 -3.44
CA ARG A 75 18.53 6.10 -2.06
C ARG A 75 18.42 4.95 -1.07
N CYS A 76 17.47 4.06 -1.27
CA CYS A 76 17.31 2.87 -0.43
C CYS A 76 18.53 1.96 -0.51
N TYR A 77 18.99 1.68 -1.71
CA TYR A 77 20.17 0.85 -1.95
C TYR A 77 21.41 1.41 -1.25
N ASP A 78 21.67 2.70 -1.43
CA ASP A 78 22.83 3.39 -0.84
C ASP A 78 22.76 3.41 0.69
N ALA A 79 21.57 3.40 1.26
CA ALA A 79 21.34 3.35 2.72
C ALA A 79 21.26 1.91 3.26
N GLY A 80 21.44 0.89 2.43
CA GLY A 80 21.35 -0.51 2.84
C GLY A 80 19.92 -0.98 3.12
N VAL A 81 18.92 -0.30 2.59
CA VAL A 81 17.51 -0.66 2.76
C VAL A 81 17.05 -1.52 1.60
N MET A 82 16.72 -2.78 1.90
CA MET A 82 16.15 -3.69 0.91
C MET A 82 14.66 -3.41 0.72
N ILE A 83 14.23 -3.27 -0.53
CA ILE A 83 12.82 -3.01 -0.87
C ILE A 83 12.45 -3.78 -2.13
N GLY A 84 11.28 -4.46 -2.09
CA GLY A 84 10.72 -5.12 -3.26
C GLY A 84 10.14 -4.13 -4.26
N ALA A 85 10.02 -4.56 -5.51
CA ALA A 85 9.61 -3.68 -6.61
C ALA A 85 8.21 -3.09 -6.41
N LEU A 86 7.24 -3.89 -5.96
CA LEU A 86 5.88 -3.37 -5.73
C LEU A 86 5.84 -2.38 -4.58
N ASP A 87 6.55 -2.64 -3.48
CA ASP A 87 6.61 -1.72 -2.35
C ASP A 87 7.28 -0.40 -2.75
N LEU A 88 8.31 -0.48 -3.59
CA LEU A 88 8.95 0.71 -4.15
C LEU A 88 7.96 1.53 -4.98
N LEU A 89 7.15 0.89 -5.82
CA LEU A 89 6.15 1.57 -6.62
C LEU A 89 5.04 2.18 -5.76
N ILE A 90 4.58 1.47 -4.72
CA ILE A 90 3.60 2.00 -3.76
C ILE A 90 4.14 3.27 -3.10
N ALA A 91 5.35 3.22 -2.57
CA ALA A 91 5.98 4.37 -1.94
C ALA A 91 6.13 5.54 -2.92
N THR A 92 6.55 5.25 -4.14
CA THR A 92 6.73 6.26 -5.20
C THR A 92 5.43 6.97 -5.53
N VAL A 93 4.34 6.23 -5.72
CA VAL A 93 3.03 6.83 -6.01
C VAL A 93 2.55 7.68 -4.83
N CYS A 94 2.69 7.20 -3.60
CA CYS A 94 2.32 7.96 -2.41
C CYS A 94 3.10 9.28 -2.32
N VAL A 95 4.40 9.25 -2.55
CA VAL A 95 5.25 10.47 -2.55
C VAL A 95 4.82 11.43 -3.65
N HIS A 96 4.55 10.91 -4.84
CA HIS A 96 4.15 11.73 -6.00
C HIS A 96 2.89 12.55 -5.70
N TYR A 97 1.91 11.95 -5.07
CA TYR A 97 0.63 12.61 -4.75
C TYR A 97 0.59 13.27 -3.37
N GLY A 98 1.62 13.13 -2.56
CA GLY A 98 1.59 13.58 -1.17
C GLY A 98 0.56 12.82 -0.34
N ALA A 99 0.28 11.57 -0.70
CA ALA A 99 -0.69 10.73 -0.02
C ALA A 99 -0.06 10.02 1.18
N ARG A 100 -0.81 9.92 2.28
CA ARG A 100 -0.39 9.14 3.44
C ARG A 100 -0.58 7.66 3.18
N LEU A 101 0.46 6.87 3.41
CA LEU A 101 0.39 5.41 3.39
C LEU A 101 0.07 4.88 4.79
N VAL A 102 -1.01 4.11 4.92
CA VAL A 102 -1.36 3.43 6.16
C VAL A 102 -1.08 1.94 5.99
N THR A 103 -0.22 1.38 6.82
CA THR A 103 0.25 0.01 6.65
C THR A 103 0.65 -0.62 7.98
N PHE A 104 0.72 -1.94 8.03
CA PHE A 104 1.33 -2.68 9.14
C PHE A 104 2.82 -2.95 8.92
N ASP A 105 3.32 -2.73 7.69
CA ASP A 105 4.68 -3.09 7.31
C ASP A 105 5.68 -2.03 7.76
N GLU A 106 6.54 -2.42 8.70
CA GLU A 106 7.58 -1.54 9.26
C GLU A 106 8.66 -1.12 8.26
N HIS A 107 8.81 -1.84 7.14
CA HIS A 107 9.78 -1.46 6.11
C HIS A 107 9.53 -0.05 5.58
N PHE A 108 8.27 0.37 5.50
CA PHE A 108 7.94 1.71 5.03
C PHE A 108 8.40 2.83 5.98
N ALA A 109 8.62 2.53 7.26
CA ALA A 109 9.20 3.50 8.19
C ALA A 109 10.65 3.87 7.78
N ARG A 110 11.42 2.91 7.30
CA ARG A 110 12.79 3.16 6.80
C ARG A 110 12.77 3.99 5.53
N ILE A 111 11.84 3.70 4.63
CA ILE A 111 11.68 4.45 3.38
C ILE A 111 11.26 5.89 3.68
N ALA A 112 10.36 6.08 4.65
CA ALA A 112 9.92 7.42 5.07
C ALA A 112 11.07 8.28 5.57
N LYS A 113 12.08 7.70 6.21
CA LYS A 113 13.28 8.43 6.67
C LYS A 113 14.18 8.91 5.53
N LEU A 114 14.09 8.26 4.37
CA LEU A 114 14.93 8.54 3.20
C LEU A 114 14.21 9.35 2.12
N SER A 115 12.95 9.70 2.34
CA SER A 115 12.10 10.29 1.32
C SER A 115 11.08 11.23 1.95
N ARG A 116 10.17 11.75 1.11
CA ARG A 116 9.02 12.55 1.56
C ARG A 116 7.79 11.69 1.84
N LEU A 117 7.95 10.38 1.94
CA LEU A 117 6.83 9.47 2.24
C LEU A 117 6.27 9.77 3.63
N ASP A 118 4.97 10.05 3.67
CA ASP A 118 4.20 10.13 4.91
C ASP A 118 3.59 8.75 5.15
N ALA A 119 4.13 8.03 6.12
CA ALA A 119 3.69 6.67 6.43
C ALA A 119 3.21 6.57 7.88
N SER A 120 2.02 6.05 8.07
CA SER A 120 1.48 5.66 9.38
C SER A 120 1.61 4.15 9.52
N ILE A 121 2.53 3.72 10.38
CA ILE A 121 2.76 2.30 10.63
C ILE A 121 1.89 1.90 11.83
N LEU A 122 0.91 1.05 11.59
CA LEU A 122 0.03 0.58 12.65
C LEU A 122 0.65 -0.63 13.36
N PRO A 123 0.63 -0.66 14.69
CA PRO A 123 0.97 -1.87 15.43
C PRO A 123 -0.11 -2.92 15.18
N ARG A 124 0.29 -4.14 14.81
CA ARG A 124 -0.67 -5.20 14.56
C ARG A 124 -1.33 -5.64 15.86
N ALA A 125 -2.64 -5.63 15.90
CA ALA A 125 -3.42 -6.09 17.05
C ALA A 125 -3.17 -7.58 17.32
N ARG A 126 -3.06 -7.95 18.58
CA ARG A 126 -2.84 -9.33 19.04
C ARG A 126 -4.13 -10.02 19.42
#